data_7f6a7634b78b768fb466f2e85dabca5c
#
_entry.id   7f6a7634b78b768fb466f2e85dabca5c
#
_cell.length_a   1.000
_cell.length_b   1.000
_cell.length_c   1.000
_cell.angle_alpha   90.00
_cell.angle_beta   90.00
_cell.angle_gamma   90.00
#
_symmetry.space_group_name_H-M   'P 1'
#
loop_
_entity.id
_entity.type
_entity.pdbx_description
1 polymer ?
#
loop_
_entity_poly.entity_id
_entity_poly.type
_entity_poly.pdbx_seq_one_letter_code
_entity_poly.pdbx_strand_id
1 'polypeptide(L)'
;MSEKYLIFGATGSVGSNLAEQLKNSGYDPHLVARNENEVKTISDKLDCTYTVADVLEDGFIEKIKTDINDIKGIAYCIGSIDLKPLRMISEQDLNKCMKLNLYSAVEAIKGYQESLK
;
A
#
# COMPACT_ATOMS: atom_id res chain seq x y z
N MET A 1 10.51 -7.11 -20.13
CA MET A 1 10.45 -6.35 -18.89
C MET A 1 9.18 -6.71 -18.11
N SER A 2 9.33 -6.93 -16.83
CA SER A 2 8.19 -7.26 -15.99
C SER A 2 7.35 -6.02 -15.71
N GLU A 3 6.04 -6.18 -15.73
CA GLU A 3 5.11 -5.11 -15.35
C GLU A 3 5.04 -5.02 -13.84
N LYS A 4 5.14 -3.81 -13.32
CA LYS A 4 5.15 -3.57 -11.87
C LYS A 4 3.78 -3.17 -11.35
N TYR A 5 3.41 -3.76 -10.23
CA TYR A 5 2.16 -3.49 -9.53
C TYR A 5 2.46 -3.06 -8.11
N LEU A 6 1.89 -1.94 -7.71
CA LEU A 6 2.11 -1.36 -6.39
C LEU A 6 1.09 -1.95 -5.40
N ILE A 7 1.59 -2.58 -4.34
CA ILE A 7 0.75 -3.24 -3.34
C ILE A 7 0.86 -2.52 -2.01
N PHE A 8 -0.18 -1.80 -1.63
CA PHE A 8 -0.26 -1.17 -0.31
C PHE A 8 -0.81 -2.18 0.69
N GLY A 9 -0.24 -2.21 1.89
CA GLY A 9 -0.65 -3.18 2.91
C GLY A 9 -0.13 -4.57 2.63
N ALA A 10 1.08 -4.66 2.08
CA ALA A 10 1.67 -5.90 1.61
C ALA A 10 1.98 -6.91 2.72
N THR A 11 2.01 -6.48 3.98
CA THR A 11 2.25 -7.38 5.12
C THR A 11 0.96 -7.98 5.68
N GLY A 12 -0.20 -7.48 5.26
CA GLY A 12 -1.49 -8.06 5.65
C GLY A 12 -1.78 -9.35 4.86
N SER A 13 -2.79 -10.11 5.29
CA SER A 13 -3.10 -11.39 4.65
C SER A 13 -3.53 -11.24 3.19
N VAL A 14 -4.35 -10.25 2.87
CA VAL A 14 -4.80 -10.03 1.48
C VAL A 14 -3.66 -9.54 0.62
N GLY A 15 -2.93 -8.51 1.09
CA GLY A 15 -1.83 -7.93 0.33
C GLY A 15 -0.69 -8.89 0.07
N SER A 16 -0.29 -9.67 1.07
CA SER A 16 0.79 -10.63 0.93
C SER A 16 0.43 -11.78 -0.01
N ASN A 17 -0.80 -12.29 0.06
CA ASN A 17 -1.28 -13.32 -0.84
C ASN A 17 -1.37 -12.81 -2.28
N LEU A 18 -1.84 -11.59 -2.49
CA LEU A 18 -1.91 -10.97 -3.81
C LEU A 18 -0.51 -10.82 -4.41
N ALA A 19 0.45 -10.34 -3.60
CA ALA A 19 1.84 -10.18 -4.06
C ALA A 19 2.42 -11.53 -4.51
N GLU A 20 2.18 -12.58 -3.75
CA GLU A 20 2.65 -13.92 -4.10
C GLU A 20 2.04 -14.40 -5.41
N GLN A 21 0.73 -14.22 -5.59
CA GLN A 21 0.05 -14.62 -6.80
C GLN A 21 0.54 -13.83 -8.02
N LEU A 22 0.78 -12.53 -7.87
CA LEU A 22 1.31 -11.72 -8.96
C LEU A 22 2.70 -12.20 -9.37
N LYS A 23 3.56 -12.47 -8.39
CA LYS A 23 4.90 -12.97 -8.69
C LYS A 23 4.86 -14.31 -9.39
N ASN A 24 4.01 -15.22 -8.95
CA ASN A 24 3.83 -16.54 -9.57
C ASN A 24 3.28 -16.45 -11.00
N SER A 25 2.57 -15.37 -11.31
CA SER A 25 2.00 -15.15 -12.65
C SER A 25 2.94 -14.38 -13.57
N GLY A 26 4.15 -14.08 -13.13
CA GLY A 26 5.16 -13.41 -13.95
C GLY A 26 5.17 -11.91 -13.87
N TYR A 27 4.44 -11.32 -12.93
CA TYR A 27 4.44 -9.87 -12.69
C TYR A 27 5.37 -9.51 -11.54
N ASP A 28 5.73 -8.24 -11.44
CA ASP A 28 6.59 -7.74 -10.38
C ASP A 28 5.79 -6.91 -9.38
N PRO A 29 5.54 -7.41 -8.17
CA PRO A 29 4.95 -6.57 -7.13
C PRO A 29 6.00 -5.66 -6.51
N HIS A 30 5.62 -4.41 -6.22
CA HIS A 30 6.41 -3.51 -5.39
C HIS A 30 5.64 -3.31 -4.09
N LEU A 31 6.21 -3.73 -2.98
CA LEU A 31 5.52 -3.81 -1.70
C LEU A 31 5.62 -2.50 -0.95
N VAL A 32 4.51 -2.03 -0.39
CA VAL A 32 4.49 -0.85 0.48
C VAL A 32 3.89 -1.24 1.81
N ALA A 33 4.63 -1.02 2.87
CA ALA A 33 4.17 -1.28 4.23
C ALA A 33 4.95 -0.39 5.21
N ARG A 34 4.41 -0.24 6.40
CA ARG A 34 5.04 0.61 7.42
C ARG A 34 6.04 -0.14 8.30
N ASN A 35 5.97 -1.46 8.35
CA ASN A 35 6.88 -2.27 9.16
C ASN A 35 7.99 -2.84 8.28
N GLU A 36 9.22 -2.31 8.46
CA GLU A 36 10.36 -2.69 7.63
C GLU A 36 10.70 -4.18 7.74
N ASN A 37 10.72 -4.73 8.95
CA ASN A 37 11.09 -6.13 9.15
C ASN A 37 10.13 -7.07 8.45
N GLU A 38 8.83 -6.82 8.55
CA GLU A 38 7.82 -7.66 7.93
C GLU A 38 7.85 -7.58 6.41
N VAL A 39 7.94 -6.36 5.85
CA VAL A 39 7.94 -6.18 4.40
C VAL A 39 9.23 -6.71 3.78
N LYS A 40 10.35 -6.57 4.49
CA LYS A 40 11.62 -7.10 4.02
C LYS A 40 11.58 -8.63 3.94
N THR A 41 10.99 -9.29 4.93
CA THR A 41 10.84 -10.74 4.94
C THR A 41 10.06 -11.23 3.71
N ILE A 42 8.96 -10.57 3.40
CA ILE A 42 8.14 -10.92 2.24
C ILE A 42 8.88 -10.62 0.95
N SER A 43 9.55 -9.48 0.88
CA SER A 43 10.33 -9.08 -0.28
C SER A 43 11.43 -10.10 -0.59
N ASP A 44 12.15 -10.55 0.43
CA ASP A 44 13.19 -11.56 0.25
C ASP A 44 12.61 -12.89 -0.22
N LYS A 45 11.47 -13.29 0.34
CA LYS A 45 10.80 -14.53 -0.04
C LYS A 45 10.32 -14.51 -1.49
N LEU A 46 9.81 -13.39 -1.95
CA LEU A 46 9.25 -13.25 -3.29
C LEU A 46 10.25 -12.71 -4.32
N ASP A 47 11.43 -12.31 -3.89
CA ASP A 47 12.44 -11.68 -4.73
C ASP A 47 11.86 -10.47 -5.48
N CYS A 48 11.36 -9.52 -4.72
CA CYS A 48 10.77 -8.30 -5.25
C CYS A 48 11.23 -7.07 -4.47
N THR A 49 10.85 -5.88 -4.94
CA THR A 49 11.24 -4.62 -4.31
C THR A 49 10.19 -4.13 -3.31
N TYR A 50 10.56 -3.19 -2.45
CA TYR A 50 9.65 -2.63 -1.47
C TYR A 50 10.01 -1.20 -1.09
N THR A 51 9.06 -0.49 -0.51
CA THR A 51 9.26 0.82 0.12
C THR A 51 8.60 0.79 1.50
N VAL A 52 9.31 1.31 2.50
CA VAL A 52 8.75 1.48 3.84
C VAL A 52 8.08 2.85 3.90
N ALA A 53 6.77 2.87 4.04
CA ALA A 53 6.00 4.12 4.11
C ALA A 53 4.71 3.91 4.87
N ASP A 54 4.28 4.95 5.59
CA ASP A 54 3.00 4.97 6.30
C ASP A 54 2.06 5.92 5.56
N VAL A 55 0.94 5.40 5.08
CA VAL A 55 -0.03 6.19 4.31
C VAL A 55 -0.70 7.30 5.14
N LEU A 56 -0.56 7.26 6.46
CA LEU A 56 -1.06 8.32 7.35
C LEU A 56 -0.11 9.53 7.40
N GLU A 57 1.12 9.37 6.92
CA GLU A 57 2.09 10.46 6.88
C GLU A 57 1.92 11.28 5.59
N ASP A 58 2.08 12.60 5.71
CA ASP A 58 2.07 13.46 4.54
C ASP A 58 3.31 13.18 3.69
N GLY A 59 3.15 13.22 2.38
CA GLY A 59 4.27 12.99 1.47
C GLY A 59 4.62 11.53 1.24
N PHE A 60 3.77 10.59 1.65
CA PHE A 60 4.07 9.17 1.45
C PHE A 60 4.19 8.80 -0.04
N ILE A 61 3.43 9.45 -0.91
CA ILE A 61 3.48 9.18 -2.35
C ILE A 61 4.83 9.60 -2.94
N GLU A 62 5.34 10.75 -2.56
CA GLU A 62 6.64 11.25 -3.03
C GLU A 62 7.75 10.29 -2.62
N LYS A 63 7.69 9.76 -1.41
CA LYS A 63 8.65 8.79 -0.91
C LYS A 63 8.64 7.51 -1.76
N ILE A 64 7.44 7.01 -2.09
CA ILE A 64 7.29 5.81 -2.90
C ILE A 64 7.80 6.08 -4.33
N LYS A 65 7.49 7.24 -4.90
CA LYS A 65 7.89 7.59 -6.26
C LYS A 65 9.41 7.73 -6.41
N THR A 66 10.12 7.96 -5.32
CA THR A 66 11.58 7.93 -5.33
C THR A 66 12.10 6.53 -5.67
N ASP A 67 11.43 5.50 -5.19
CA ASP A 67 11.81 4.12 -5.42
C ASP A 67 11.23 3.55 -6.71
N ILE A 68 9.98 3.92 -7.04
CA ILE A 68 9.29 3.39 -8.21
C ILE A 68 8.35 4.46 -8.79
N ASN A 69 8.48 4.73 -10.07
CA ASN A 69 7.72 5.78 -10.74
C ASN A 69 6.79 5.27 -11.84
N ASP A 70 7.08 4.13 -12.43
CA ASP A 70 6.27 3.57 -13.52
C ASP A 70 5.64 2.25 -13.06
N ILE A 71 4.30 2.23 -13.01
CA ILE A 71 3.53 1.07 -12.57
C ILE A 71 2.36 0.80 -13.50
N LYS A 72 1.89 -0.43 -13.52
CA LYS A 72 0.73 -0.84 -14.33
C LYS A 72 -0.56 -0.92 -13.54
N GLY A 73 -0.47 -1.03 -12.23
CA GLY A 73 -1.66 -1.08 -11.40
C GLY A 73 -1.34 -0.88 -9.94
N ILE A 74 -2.39 -0.61 -9.16
CA ILE A 74 -2.31 -0.41 -7.71
C ILE A 74 -3.33 -1.33 -7.05
N ALA A 75 -2.89 -2.03 -6.00
CA ALA A 75 -3.80 -2.73 -5.09
C ALA A 75 -3.67 -2.08 -3.73
N TYR A 76 -4.75 -1.51 -3.23
CA TYR A 76 -4.78 -0.86 -1.93
C TYR A 76 -5.45 -1.81 -0.94
N CYS A 77 -4.62 -2.54 -0.19
CA CYS A 77 -5.07 -3.59 0.73
C CYS A 77 -4.98 -3.15 2.19
N ILE A 78 -5.00 -1.85 2.43
CA ILE A 78 -5.01 -1.27 3.76
C ILE A 78 -6.43 -0.93 4.15
N GLY A 79 -6.82 -1.30 5.35
CA GLY A 79 -8.10 -0.92 5.90
C GLY A 79 -8.14 -1.25 7.38
N SER A 80 -8.91 -0.50 8.11
CA SER A 80 -9.08 -0.72 9.54
C SER A 80 -10.41 -0.16 9.99
N ILE A 81 -11.01 -0.79 10.97
CA ILE A 81 -12.23 -0.30 11.60
C ILE A 81 -12.02 -0.26 13.11
N ASP A 82 -12.52 0.80 13.72
CA ASP A 82 -12.50 0.96 15.16
C ASP A 82 -13.82 0.44 15.72
N LEU A 83 -13.76 -0.61 16.52
CA LEU A 83 -14.95 -1.18 17.16
C LEU A 83 -15.17 -0.50 18.51
N LYS A 84 -15.83 0.67 18.48
CA LYS A 84 -16.15 1.46 19.66
C LYS A 84 -17.63 1.81 19.69
N PRO A 85 -18.23 1.94 20.89
CA PRO A 85 -19.57 2.50 20.98
C PRO A 85 -19.60 3.91 20.36
N LEU A 86 -20.71 4.26 19.73
CA LEU A 86 -20.84 5.55 19.05
C LEU A 86 -20.47 6.74 19.94
N ARG A 87 -20.87 6.70 21.21
CA ARG A 87 -20.57 7.77 22.17
C ARG A 87 -19.08 7.97 22.44
N MET A 88 -18.25 6.99 22.12
CA MET A 88 -16.81 7.03 22.35
C MET A 88 -16.01 7.39 21.11
N ILE A 89 -16.68 7.51 19.96
CA ILE A 89 -16.02 7.86 18.70
C ILE A 89 -15.76 9.36 18.67
N SER A 90 -14.50 9.75 18.49
CA SER A 90 -14.09 11.15 18.40
C SER A 90 -13.96 11.57 16.93
N GLU A 91 -13.87 12.89 16.72
CA GLU A 91 -13.57 13.43 15.40
C GLU A 91 -12.22 12.91 14.89
N GLN A 92 -11.24 12.77 15.79
CA GLN A 92 -9.93 12.21 15.43
C GLN A 92 -10.04 10.78 14.95
N ASP A 93 -10.88 9.97 15.58
CA ASP A 93 -11.12 8.59 15.16
C ASP A 93 -11.71 8.55 13.74
N LEU A 94 -12.67 9.41 13.47
CA LEU A 94 -13.30 9.51 12.14
C LEU A 94 -12.31 9.97 11.09
N ASN A 95 -11.51 10.99 11.39
CA ASN A 95 -10.51 11.50 10.46
C ASN A 95 -9.45 10.45 10.14
N LYS A 96 -8.98 9.73 11.14
CA LYS A 96 -8.00 8.66 10.94
C LYS A 96 -8.59 7.53 10.07
N CYS A 97 -9.82 7.15 10.33
CA CYS A 97 -10.51 6.12 9.56
C CYS A 97 -10.67 6.53 8.10
N MET A 98 -11.11 7.76 7.84
CA MET A 98 -11.26 8.28 6.49
C MET A 98 -9.90 8.41 5.79
N LYS A 99 -8.88 8.89 6.49
CA LYS A 99 -7.54 9.01 5.93
C LYS A 99 -7.01 7.65 5.51
N LEU A 100 -7.08 6.67 6.39
CA LEU A 100 -6.53 5.34 6.14
C LEU A 100 -7.30 4.59 5.06
N ASN A 101 -8.63 4.60 5.13
CA ASN A 101 -9.46 3.76 4.27
C ASN A 101 -9.84 4.40 2.93
N LEU A 102 -9.81 5.73 2.84
CA LEU A 102 -10.26 6.43 1.63
C LEU A 102 -9.27 7.45 1.10
N TYR A 103 -8.93 8.47 1.88
CA TYR A 103 -8.13 9.60 1.37
C TYR A 103 -6.76 9.18 0.87
N SER A 104 -6.09 8.29 1.59
CA SER A 104 -4.76 7.82 1.19
C SER A 104 -4.82 6.99 -0.09
N ALA A 105 -5.90 6.21 -0.28
CA ALA A 105 -6.09 5.47 -1.53
C ALA A 105 -6.28 6.42 -2.72
N VAL A 106 -7.05 7.49 -2.53
CA VAL A 106 -7.24 8.51 -3.57
C VAL A 106 -5.91 9.19 -3.90
N GLU A 107 -5.12 9.55 -2.88
CA GLU A 107 -3.81 10.16 -3.10
C GLU A 107 -2.87 9.24 -3.87
N ALA A 108 -2.91 7.94 -3.59
CA ALA A 108 -2.09 6.96 -4.31
C ALA A 108 -2.46 6.95 -5.80
N ILE A 109 -3.73 6.91 -6.12
CA ILE A 109 -4.20 6.91 -7.50
C ILE A 109 -3.81 8.22 -8.20
N LYS A 110 -4.01 9.36 -7.55
CA LYS A 110 -3.64 10.66 -8.10
C LYS A 110 -2.15 10.75 -8.38
N GLY A 111 -1.32 10.24 -7.46
CA GLY A 111 0.12 10.29 -7.59
C GLY A 111 0.67 9.50 -8.77
N TYR A 112 -0.05 8.46 -9.18
CA TYR A 112 0.37 7.60 -10.29
C TYR A 112 -0.55 7.70 -11.50
N GLN A 113 -1.34 8.75 -11.58
CA GLN A 113 -2.35 8.93 -12.62
C GLN A 113 -1.80 8.76 -14.03
N GLU A 114 -0.62 9.28 -14.30
CA GLU A 114 -0.01 9.18 -15.63
C GLU A 114 0.33 7.74 -16.00
N SER A 115 0.83 6.96 -15.05
CA SER A 115 1.16 5.55 -15.27
C SER A 115 -0.07 4.69 -15.49
N LEU A 116 -1.20 5.07 -14.90
CA LEU A 116 -2.42 4.26 -14.89
C LEU A 116 -3.34 4.51 -16.10
N LYS A 117 -2.94 5.37 -17.00
CA LYS A 117 -3.72 5.64 -18.22
C LYS A 117 -3.76 4.48 -19.18
#